data_39665f110c0290a8d8f666b0c4837820
#
_entry.id   39665f110c0290a8d8f666b0c4837820
#
_cell.length_a   1.000
_cell.length_b   1.000
_cell.length_c   1.000
_cell.angle_alpha   90.00
_cell.angle_beta   90.00
_cell.angle_gamma   90.00
#
_symmetry.space_group_name_H-M   'P 1'
#
loop_
_entity.id
_entity.type
_entity.pdbx_description
1 polymer ?
#
loop_
_entity_poly.entity_id
_entity_poly.type
_entity_poly.pdbx_seq_one_letter_code
_entity_poly.pdbx_strand_id
1 'polypeptide(L)'
;DPVSTGVGSRNMFSQHLTRNGCGCSPSNHWEENMSQKSRLSWRVNEIVIVSVVAAACAVIFWIWDIAVDPATKTLFAAVPEYRPIVAGMWLLAGVLGGYLIRKPGAALYCEIVAAVISVFLTGGAWSQSILIAGFFQGIGAEIAFAVFGYRVWNLSTAAFAGALSGLFMGVNEIIIYYPDMEIFKAVIYVVCAVVSGLVLAGVLSWGLTNALAKTGVLASLASGVQARTARG
;
A
#
# COMPACT_ATOMS: atom_id res chain seq x y z
N ASP A 1 33.01 -73.60 5.68
CA ASP A 1 33.76 -73.40 6.95
C ASP A 1 34.80 -72.34 6.84
N PRO A 2 35.16 -71.57 7.82
CA PRO A 2 34.46 -71.21 9.06
C PRO A 2 34.53 -69.71 9.36
N VAL A 3 33.69 -69.26 10.31
CA VAL A 3 33.99 -68.51 11.56
C VAL A 3 34.81 -67.24 11.49
N SER A 4 34.28 -66.15 11.96
CA SER A 4 34.80 -65.33 13.06
C SER A 4 33.96 -64.07 13.24
N THR A 5 33.09 -63.98 14.25
CA THR A 5 33.31 -63.32 15.56
C THR A 5 34.13 -62.05 15.49
N GLY A 6 33.50 -60.91 15.73
CA GLY A 6 34.11 -59.62 15.95
C GLY A 6 33.16 -58.70 16.71
N VAL A 7 33.06 -58.94 17.97
CA VAL A 7 32.66 -58.08 19.09
C VAL A 7 33.51 -56.80 19.11
N GLY A 8 32.88 -55.67 19.25
CA GLY A 8 33.56 -54.43 19.54
C GLY A 8 32.54 -53.37 19.85
N SER A 9 31.98 -53.35 20.99
CA SER A 9 32.32 -52.66 22.23
C SER A 9 32.71 -51.17 22.04
N ARG A 10 31.89 -50.36 22.64
CA ARG A 10 32.17 -49.03 23.20
C ARG A 10 32.11 -47.83 22.27
N ASN A 11 31.04 -47.09 22.36
CA ASN A 11 31.18 -45.68 22.65
C ASN A 11 29.99 -45.21 23.50
N MET A 12 30.07 -45.59 24.76
CA MET A 12 29.16 -45.23 25.86
C MET A 12 29.75 -44.04 26.62
N PHE A 13 30.33 -43.06 25.92
CA PHE A 13 30.99 -41.94 26.61
C PHE A 13 30.78 -40.58 25.98
N SER A 14 29.76 -40.43 25.13
CA SER A 14 29.47 -39.13 24.49
C SER A 14 28.06 -38.62 24.70
N GLN A 15 27.35 -39.08 25.72
CA GLN A 15 25.98 -38.62 25.99
C GLN A 15 25.79 -37.78 27.26
N HIS A 16 26.83 -37.19 27.83
CA HIS A 16 26.69 -36.49 29.12
C HIS A 16 27.21 -35.04 29.16
N LEU A 17 27.39 -34.35 28.03
CA LEU A 17 27.86 -32.94 28.04
C LEU A 17 27.04 -31.96 27.18
N THR A 18 25.73 -32.16 26.99
CA THR A 18 24.88 -31.14 26.38
C THR A 18 23.63 -30.85 27.23
N ARG A 19 23.86 -30.60 28.51
CA ARG A 19 22.82 -30.04 29.36
C ARG A 19 23.45 -28.92 30.17
N ASN A 20 23.25 -27.71 29.77
CA ASN A 20 23.42 -26.39 30.34
C ASN A 20 24.29 -25.47 29.47
N GLY A 21 23.72 -25.02 28.39
CA GLY A 21 24.24 -23.90 27.64
C GLY A 21 23.04 -23.06 27.20
N CYS A 22 22.71 -22.03 27.96
CA CYS A 22 21.81 -20.97 27.54
C CYS A 22 22.52 -20.25 26.38
N GLY A 23 22.46 -20.85 25.18
CA GLY A 23 23.08 -20.35 23.97
C GLY A 23 22.17 -19.30 23.32
N CYS A 24 22.24 -18.08 23.77
CA CYS A 24 21.94 -16.95 22.90
C CYS A 24 23.00 -16.91 21.82
N SER A 25 22.75 -17.64 20.73
CA SER A 25 23.61 -17.59 19.56
C SER A 25 23.41 -16.23 18.87
N PRO A 26 24.44 -15.40 18.70
CA PRO A 26 24.36 -14.14 17.94
C PRO A 26 23.98 -14.35 16.48
N SER A 27 24.07 -15.57 15.96
CA SER A 27 23.79 -15.94 14.58
C SER A 27 22.32 -15.73 14.18
N ASN A 28 21.36 -15.91 15.08
CA ASN A 28 19.93 -15.83 14.74
C ASN A 28 19.51 -14.41 14.39
N HIS A 29 20.10 -13.41 15.02
CA HIS A 29 19.75 -12.00 14.76
C HIS A 29 20.23 -11.54 13.36
N TRP A 30 21.36 -12.03 12.88
CA TRP A 30 21.86 -11.70 11.54
C TRP A 30 21.07 -12.41 10.45
N GLU A 31 20.68 -13.65 10.66
CA GLU A 31 19.85 -14.42 9.73
C GLU A 31 18.43 -13.85 9.62
N GLU A 32 17.83 -13.45 10.74
CA GLU A 32 16.54 -12.76 10.74
C GLU A 32 16.61 -11.42 10.01
N ASN A 33 17.63 -10.61 10.25
CA ASN A 33 17.80 -9.32 9.58
C ASN A 33 18.05 -9.50 8.07
N MET A 34 18.84 -10.47 7.64
CA MET A 34 19.04 -10.75 6.22
C MET A 34 17.78 -11.28 5.55
N SER A 35 17.02 -12.15 6.20
CA SER A 35 15.74 -12.64 5.72
C SER A 35 14.72 -11.52 5.59
N GLN A 36 14.66 -10.61 6.55
CA GLN A 36 13.76 -9.46 6.53
C GLN A 36 14.16 -8.47 5.43
N LYS A 37 15.45 -8.19 5.27
CA LYS A 37 15.97 -7.30 4.21
C LYS A 37 15.68 -7.85 2.81
N SER A 38 15.77 -9.15 2.61
CA SER A 38 15.45 -9.80 1.33
C SER A 38 13.94 -9.74 0.99
N ARG A 39 13.07 -9.75 2.01
CA ARG A 39 11.60 -9.63 1.84
C ARG A 39 11.18 -8.23 1.41
N LEU A 40 11.91 -7.20 1.80
CA LEU A 40 11.58 -5.80 1.52
C LEU A 40 12.26 -5.28 0.23
N SER A 41 13.17 -6.05 -0.39
CA SER A 41 13.79 -5.67 -1.65
C SER A 41 12.81 -5.80 -2.82
N TRP A 42 12.83 -4.82 -3.72
CA TRP A 42 12.01 -4.81 -4.92
C TRP A 42 12.49 -5.80 -5.97
N ARG A 43 11.55 -6.41 -6.67
CA ARG A 43 11.80 -7.26 -7.83
C ARG A 43 11.32 -6.56 -9.09
N VAL A 44 11.97 -6.78 -10.22
CA VAL A 44 11.60 -6.17 -11.50
C VAL A 44 10.12 -6.43 -11.85
N ASN A 45 9.65 -7.65 -11.64
CA ASN A 45 8.25 -8.01 -11.89
C ASN A 45 7.27 -7.18 -11.05
N GLU A 46 7.63 -6.82 -9.81
CA GLU A 46 6.77 -6.00 -8.95
C GLU A 46 6.70 -4.56 -9.44
N ILE A 47 7.83 -4.01 -9.93
CA ILE A 47 7.87 -2.68 -10.54
C ILE A 47 6.97 -2.64 -11.77
N VAL A 48 7.08 -3.63 -12.64
CA VAL A 48 6.24 -3.71 -13.85
C VAL A 48 4.76 -3.79 -13.48
N ILE A 49 4.38 -4.69 -12.56
CA ILE A 49 2.99 -4.87 -12.16
C ILE A 49 2.42 -3.59 -11.55
N VAL A 50 3.15 -2.94 -10.62
CA VAL A 50 2.64 -1.72 -9.99
C VAL A 50 2.55 -0.56 -10.97
N SER A 51 3.43 -0.50 -11.97
CA SER A 51 3.35 0.50 -13.04
C SER A 51 2.13 0.30 -13.94
N VAL A 52 1.78 -0.97 -14.24
CA VAL A 52 0.55 -1.28 -14.99
C VAL A 52 -0.69 -0.92 -14.17
N VAL A 53 -0.69 -1.20 -12.87
CA VAL A 53 -1.78 -0.81 -11.96
C VAL A 53 -1.91 0.70 -11.89
N ALA A 54 -0.78 1.42 -11.77
CA ALA A 54 -0.76 2.89 -11.78
C ALA A 54 -1.34 3.47 -13.07
N ALA A 55 -1.00 2.88 -14.24
CA ALA A 55 -1.55 3.29 -15.52
C ALA A 55 -3.07 3.06 -15.60
N ALA A 56 -3.55 1.92 -15.11
CA ALA A 56 -4.98 1.65 -15.05
C ALA A 56 -5.70 2.65 -14.11
N CYS A 57 -5.13 2.97 -12.96
CA CYS A 57 -5.67 3.98 -12.05
C CYS A 57 -5.67 5.37 -12.68
N ALA A 58 -4.62 5.74 -13.43
CA ALA A 58 -4.56 7.03 -14.13
C ALA A 58 -5.69 7.19 -15.15
N VAL A 59 -6.06 6.12 -15.87
CA VAL A 59 -7.23 6.14 -16.76
C VAL A 59 -8.53 6.33 -15.98
N ILE A 60 -8.66 5.67 -14.81
CA ILE A 60 -9.82 5.87 -13.93
C ILE A 60 -9.88 7.32 -13.44
N PHE A 61 -8.76 7.92 -13.04
CA PHE A 61 -8.67 9.32 -12.63
C PHE A 61 -9.09 10.26 -13.75
N TRP A 62 -8.59 10.03 -14.96
CA TRP A 62 -8.96 10.83 -16.13
C TRP A 62 -10.46 10.74 -16.44
N ILE A 63 -11.07 9.55 -16.39
CA ILE A 63 -12.52 9.39 -16.55
C ILE A 63 -13.24 10.14 -15.44
N TRP A 64 -12.75 10.09 -14.20
CA TRP A 64 -13.34 10.80 -13.07
C TRP A 64 -13.28 12.30 -13.26
N ASP A 65 -12.17 12.83 -13.76
CA ASP A 65 -11.96 14.24 -14.06
C ASP A 65 -12.92 14.79 -15.12
N ILE A 66 -13.25 14.01 -16.13
CA ILE A 66 -14.14 14.45 -17.21
C ILE A 66 -15.63 14.19 -16.94
N ALA A 67 -15.96 13.17 -16.18
CA ALA A 67 -17.35 12.75 -15.95
C ALA A 67 -17.89 13.21 -14.58
N VAL A 68 -17.14 13.03 -13.51
CA VAL A 68 -17.61 13.22 -12.13
C VAL A 68 -17.25 14.60 -11.58
N ASP A 69 -16.01 15.05 -11.79
CA ASP A 69 -15.55 16.31 -11.21
C ASP A 69 -16.35 17.53 -11.66
N PRO A 70 -16.71 17.74 -12.94
CA PRO A 70 -17.55 18.86 -13.36
C PRO A 70 -18.96 18.82 -12.75
N ALA A 71 -19.55 17.62 -12.66
CA ALA A 71 -20.87 17.44 -12.05
C ALA A 71 -20.85 17.78 -10.56
N THR A 72 -19.80 17.35 -9.84
CA THR A 72 -19.66 17.63 -8.41
C THR A 72 -19.34 19.11 -8.12
N LYS A 73 -18.56 19.77 -8.97
CA LYS A 73 -18.35 21.22 -8.91
C LYS A 73 -19.64 21.99 -8.98
N THR A 74 -20.54 21.59 -9.87
CA THR A 74 -21.87 22.21 -10.02
C THR A 74 -22.75 21.89 -8.84
N LEU A 75 -22.79 20.63 -8.40
CA LEU A 75 -23.64 20.18 -7.29
C LEU A 75 -23.27 20.85 -5.96
N PHE A 76 -21.98 20.98 -5.68
CA PHE A 76 -21.46 21.55 -4.44
C PHE A 76 -21.08 23.04 -4.56
N ALA A 77 -21.53 23.75 -5.60
CA ALA A 77 -21.15 25.15 -5.81
C ALA A 77 -21.52 26.06 -4.62
N ALA A 78 -22.65 25.79 -3.94
CA ALA A 78 -23.09 26.54 -2.76
C ALA A 78 -22.44 26.12 -1.45
N VAL A 79 -21.87 24.91 -1.39
CA VAL A 79 -21.31 24.27 -0.20
C VAL A 79 -19.99 23.51 -0.55
N PRO A 80 -18.97 24.23 -1.01
CA PRO A 80 -17.76 23.61 -1.57
C PRO A 80 -17.00 22.76 -0.55
N GLU A 81 -17.20 22.98 0.75
CA GLU A 81 -16.59 22.22 1.84
C GLU A 81 -17.00 20.74 1.85
N TYR A 82 -18.10 20.35 1.23
CA TYR A 82 -18.55 18.95 1.14
C TYR A 82 -18.06 18.23 -0.11
N ARG A 83 -17.51 18.94 -1.09
CA ARG A 83 -17.07 18.36 -2.37
C ARG A 83 -16.06 17.22 -2.21
N PRO A 84 -15.12 17.21 -1.25
CA PRO A 84 -14.15 16.14 -1.10
C PRO A 84 -14.72 14.77 -0.77
N ILE A 85 -16.02 14.66 -0.47
CA ILE A 85 -16.68 13.37 -0.20
C ILE A 85 -16.60 12.39 -1.37
N VAL A 86 -16.34 12.87 -2.58
CA VAL A 86 -16.16 12.04 -3.78
C VAL A 86 -14.71 12.02 -4.28
N ALA A 87 -13.81 12.74 -3.62
CA ALA A 87 -12.43 12.90 -4.06
C ALA A 87 -11.53 11.69 -3.78
N GLY A 88 -11.97 10.75 -2.94
CA GLY A 88 -11.18 9.57 -2.58
C GLY A 88 -10.81 8.66 -3.76
N MET A 89 -11.42 8.84 -4.93
CA MET A 89 -11.06 8.08 -6.13
C MET A 89 -9.65 8.39 -6.61
N TRP A 90 -9.18 9.64 -6.47
CA TRP A 90 -7.81 10.03 -6.82
C TRP A 90 -6.73 9.47 -5.89
N LEU A 91 -7.12 8.90 -4.75
CA LEU A 91 -6.21 8.26 -3.78
C LEU A 91 -6.04 6.76 -4.03
N LEU A 92 -6.79 6.22 -5.01
CA LEU A 92 -6.89 4.77 -5.21
C LEU A 92 -5.55 4.14 -5.56
N ALA A 93 -4.75 4.79 -6.40
CA ALA A 93 -3.50 4.24 -6.92
C ALA A 93 -2.49 3.96 -5.81
N GLY A 94 -2.27 4.91 -4.88
CA GLY A 94 -1.33 4.75 -3.78
C GLY A 94 -1.75 3.64 -2.82
N VAL A 95 -3.01 3.66 -2.38
CA VAL A 95 -3.50 2.65 -1.44
C VAL A 95 -3.50 1.26 -2.08
N LEU A 96 -3.97 1.14 -3.33
CA LEU A 96 -4.00 -0.13 -4.06
C LEU A 96 -2.59 -0.66 -4.33
N GLY A 97 -1.68 0.18 -4.82
CA GLY A 97 -0.30 -0.19 -5.11
C GLY A 97 0.45 -0.68 -3.88
N GLY A 98 0.34 0.06 -2.76
CA GLY A 98 0.91 -0.34 -1.47
C GLY A 98 0.35 -1.67 -0.97
N TYR A 99 -0.97 -1.85 -1.07
CA TYR A 99 -1.65 -3.05 -0.61
C TYR A 99 -1.35 -4.30 -1.46
N LEU A 100 -1.09 -4.12 -2.77
CA LEU A 100 -0.72 -5.20 -3.68
C LEU A 100 0.72 -5.67 -3.46
N ILE A 101 1.67 -4.74 -3.42
CA ILE A 101 3.11 -5.04 -3.39
C ILE A 101 3.61 -5.32 -1.97
N ARG A 102 3.08 -4.60 -0.96
CA ARG A 102 3.39 -4.77 0.45
C ARG A 102 4.86 -4.51 0.81
N LYS A 103 5.47 -3.55 0.12
CA LYS A 103 6.86 -3.15 0.32
C LYS A 103 6.97 -1.65 0.50
N PRO A 104 8.00 -1.18 1.22
CA PRO A 104 8.25 0.24 1.38
C PRO A 104 8.38 0.95 0.03
N GLY A 105 7.76 2.12 -0.09
CA GLY A 105 7.75 2.94 -1.29
C GLY A 105 6.71 2.56 -2.34
N ALA A 106 5.94 1.48 -2.15
CA ALA A 106 5.01 0.99 -3.16
C ALA A 106 3.80 1.91 -3.36
N ALA A 107 3.25 2.45 -2.29
CA ALA A 107 2.14 3.37 -2.35
C ALA A 107 2.56 4.69 -3.02
N LEU A 108 3.67 5.26 -2.56
CA LEU A 108 4.21 6.50 -3.12
C LEU A 108 4.57 6.36 -4.60
N TYR A 109 5.26 5.27 -4.97
CA TYR A 109 5.63 5.00 -6.36
C TYR A 109 4.38 4.89 -7.26
N CYS A 110 3.39 4.10 -6.86
CA CYS A 110 2.18 3.89 -7.64
C CYS A 110 1.41 5.20 -7.85
N GLU A 111 1.29 6.03 -6.80
CA GLU A 111 0.58 7.30 -6.87
C GLU A 111 1.32 8.30 -7.77
N ILE A 112 2.65 8.41 -7.65
CA ILE A 112 3.44 9.31 -8.50
C ILE A 112 3.36 8.87 -9.98
N VAL A 113 3.48 7.58 -10.26
CA VAL A 113 3.38 7.08 -11.64
C VAL A 113 1.98 7.34 -12.21
N ALA A 114 0.92 7.13 -11.42
CA ALA A 114 -0.45 7.46 -11.84
C ALA A 114 -0.61 8.97 -12.10
N ALA A 115 -0.06 9.82 -11.22
CA ALA A 115 -0.08 11.27 -11.38
C ALA A 115 0.66 11.71 -12.66
N VAL A 116 1.85 11.16 -12.94
CA VAL A 116 2.60 11.46 -14.16
C VAL A 116 1.80 11.08 -15.41
N ILE A 117 1.21 9.89 -15.44
CA ILE A 117 0.38 9.46 -16.56
C ILE A 117 -0.86 10.35 -16.72
N SER A 118 -1.50 10.75 -15.60
CA SER A 118 -2.64 11.68 -15.62
C SER A 118 -2.28 13.03 -16.24
N VAL A 119 -1.08 13.55 -16.00
CA VAL A 119 -0.60 14.78 -16.66
C VAL A 119 -0.60 14.63 -18.16
N PHE A 120 -0.16 13.49 -18.70
CA PHE A 120 -0.20 13.24 -20.16
C PHE A 120 -1.63 13.10 -20.68
N LEU A 121 -2.51 12.41 -19.96
CA LEU A 121 -3.91 12.21 -20.35
C LEU A 121 -4.69 13.52 -20.37
N THR A 122 -4.37 14.47 -19.48
CA THR A 122 -5.00 15.80 -19.42
C THR A 122 -4.35 16.83 -20.34
N GLY A 123 -3.41 16.40 -21.21
CA GLY A 123 -2.70 17.29 -22.13
C GLY A 123 -1.77 18.30 -21.44
N GLY A 124 -1.27 17.98 -20.26
CA GLY A 124 -0.39 18.85 -19.47
C GLY A 124 -1.11 19.92 -18.64
N ALA A 125 -2.44 19.99 -18.71
CA ALA A 125 -3.22 20.87 -17.86
C ALA A 125 -3.01 20.50 -16.38
N TRP A 126 -2.81 21.53 -15.53
CA TRP A 126 -2.63 21.35 -14.06
C TRP A 126 -1.42 20.49 -13.65
N SER A 127 -0.41 20.32 -14.52
CA SER A 127 0.69 19.38 -14.34
C SER A 127 1.40 19.51 -12.97
N GLN A 128 1.70 20.72 -12.52
CA GLN A 128 2.35 20.92 -11.21
C GLN A 128 1.44 20.52 -10.04
N SER A 129 0.17 20.93 -10.09
CA SER A 129 -0.80 20.61 -9.04
C SER A 129 -1.05 19.10 -8.93
N ILE A 130 -1.17 18.39 -10.06
CA ILE A 130 -1.37 16.94 -10.10
C ILE A 130 -0.16 16.22 -9.48
N LEU A 131 1.07 16.63 -9.81
CA LEU A 131 2.28 16.01 -9.29
C LEU A 131 2.45 16.26 -7.78
N ILE A 132 2.19 17.48 -7.32
CA ILE A 132 2.22 17.86 -5.91
C ILE A 132 1.16 17.05 -5.15
N ALA A 133 -0.07 16.99 -5.66
CA ALA A 133 -1.15 16.22 -5.06
C ALA A 133 -0.78 14.74 -4.96
N GLY A 134 -0.33 14.11 -6.06
CA GLY A 134 0.08 12.72 -6.08
C GLY A 134 1.20 12.40 -5.08
N PHE A 135 2.16 13.32 -4.91
CA PHE A 135 3.22 13.17 -3.91
C PHE A 135 2.66 13.15 -2.48
N PHE A 136 1.84 14.13 -2.09
CA PHE A 136 1.27 14.19 -0.75
C PHE A 136 0.30 13.04 -0.47
N GLN A 137 -0.53 12.69 -1.43
CA GLN A 137 -1.47 11.57 -1.34
C GLN A 137 -0.73 10.25 -1.17
N GLY A 138 0.31 10.02 -1.98
CA GLY A 138 1.15 8.84 -1.91
C GLY A 138 1.93 8.74 -0.59
N ILE A 139 2.47 9.85 -0.07
CA ILE A 139 3.11 9.89 1.25
C ILE A 139 2.11 9.53 2.36
N GLY A 140 0.88 10.04 2.31
CA GLY A 140 -0.14 9.70 3.30
C GLY A 140 -0.41 8.20 3.38
N ALA A 141 -0.59 7.55 2.24
CA ALA A 141 -0.76 6.11 2.17
C ALA A 141 0.50 5.34 2.63
N GLU A 142 1.69 5.81 2.23
CA GLU A 142 2.97 5.19 2.59
C GLU A 142 3.22 5.24 4.11
N ILE A 143 2.98 6.38 4.74
CA ILE A 143 3.10 6.53 6.21
C ILE A 143 2.16 5.57 6.92
N ALA A 144 0.92 5.41 6.44
CA ALA A 144 -0.02 4.49 7.03
C ALA A 144 0.51 3.04 7.02
N PHE A 145 1.05 2.57 5.90
CA PHE A 145 1.64 1.23 5.82
C PHE A 145 2.91 1.11 6.66
N ALA A 146 3.72 2.17 6.76
CA ALA A 146 4.92 2.21 7.58
C ALA A 146 4.60 2.11 9.09
N VAL A 147 3.53 2.77 9.56
CA VAL A 147 3.06 2.67 10.96
C VAL A 147 2.76 1.22 11.34
N PHE A 148 2.19 0.44 10.42
CA PHE A 148 1.97 -1.00 10.61
C PHE A 148 3.20 -1.87 10.27
N GLY A 149 4.35 -1.26 10.00
CA GLY A 149 5.61 -1.94 9.69
C GLY A 149 5.55 -2.85 8.47
N TYR A 150 4.62 -2.63 7.53
CA TYR A 150 4.36 -3.47 6.34
C TYR A 150 4.06 -4.94 6.70
N ARG A 151 3.45 -5.17 7.86
CA ARG A 151 3.17 -6.53 8.37
C ARG A 151 1.69 -6.87 8.43
N VAL A 152 0.85 -5.88 8.64
CA VAL A 152 -0.60 -6.05 8.82
C VAL A 152 -1.33 -5.64 7.55
N TRP A 153 -2.07 -6.57 6.94
CA TRP A 153 -2.75 -6.40 5.66
C TRP A 153 -4.21 -6.85 5.76
N ASN A 154 -5.01 -6.02 6.40
CA ASN A 154 -6.44 -6.24 6.60
C ASN A 154 -7.25 -5.01 6.14
N LEU A 155 -8.57 -5.10 6.23
CA LEU A 155 -9.47 -3.99 5.87
C LEU A 155 -9.14 -2.72 6.67
N SER A 156 -8.85 -2.85 7.96
CA SER A 156 -8.56 -1.68 8.81
C SER A 156 -7.29 -0.95 8.38
N THR A 157 -6.25 -1.68 7.99
CA THR A 157 -5.01 -1.09 7.47
C THR A 157 -5.24 -0.37 6.14
N ALA A 158 -6.02 -0.97 5.23
CA ALA A 158 -6.36 -0.33 3.95
C ALA A 158 -7.22 0.92 4.16
N ALA A 159 -8.23 0.83 5.05
CA ALA A 159 -9.09 1.96 5.41
C ALA A 159 -8.28 3.10 6.05
N PHE A 160 -7.37 2.79 6.96
CA PHE A 160 -6.48 3.77 7.58
C PHE A 160 -5.54 4.42 6.56
N ALA A 161 -5.00 3.66 5.61
CA ALA A 161 -4.16 4.19 4.54
C ALA A 161 -4.94 5.16 3.64
N GLY A 162 -6.18 4.82 3.27
CA GLY A 162 -7.07 5.71 2.54
C GLY A 162 -7.43 6.96 3.34
N ALA A 163 -7.73 6.83 4.63
CA ALA A 163 -8.05 7.96 5.51
C ALA A 163 -6.86 8.94 5.65
N LEU A 164 -5.65 8.41 5.87
CA LEU A 164 -4.46 9.24 6.02
C LEU A 164 -4.06 9.90 4.69
N SER A 165 -4.18 9.19 3.58
CA SER A 165 -4.01 9.77 2.24
C SER A 165 -5.02 10.90 1.99
N GLY A 166 -6.30 10.71 2.38
CA GLY A 166 -7.34 11.73 2.32
C GLY A 166 -7.06 12.95 3.20
N LEU A 167 -6.48 12.75 4.37
CA LEU A 167 -6.02 13.85 5.23
C LEU A 167 -4.96 14.70 4.53
N PHE A 168 -3.93 14.08 3.97
CA PHE A 168 -2.86 14.77 3.24
C PHE A 168 -3.41 15.49 2.00
N MET A 169 -4.34 14.86 1.26
CA MET A 169 -5.02 15.48 0.14
C MET A 169 -5.81 16.73 0.58
N GLY A 170 -6.70 16.59 1.57
CA GLY A 170 -7.55 17.69 2.02
C GLY A 170 -6.76 18.90 2.53
N VAL A 171 -5.69 18.66 3.29
CA VAL A 171 -4.78 19.73 3.74
C VAL A 171 -4.06 20.40 2.57
N ASN A 172 -3.53 19.61 1.64
CA ASN A 172 -2.85 20.12 0.45
C ASN A 172 -3.78 20.97 -0.42
N GLU A 173 -5.02 20.53 -0.63
CA GLU A 173 -6.00 21.25 -1.43
C GLU A 173 -6.44 22.57 -0.80
N ILE A 174 -6.62 22.61 0.52
CA ILE A 174 -6.94 23.87 1.22
C ILE A 174 -5.82 24.88 1.03
N ILE A 175 -4.55 24.46 1.20
CA ILE A 175 -3.39 25.34 1.08
C ILE A 175 -3.26 25.89 -0.35
N ILE A 176 -3.52 25.08 -1.36
CA ILE A 176 -3.30 25.46 -2.77
C ILE A 176 -4.50 26.18 -3.36
N TYR A 177 -5.73 25.71 -3.11
CA TYR A 177 -6.93 26.16 -3.82
C TYR A 177 -7.87 27.01 -2.97
N TYR A 178 -7.79 26.93 -1.64
CA TYR A 178 -8.72 27.59 -0.73
C TYR A 178 -8.02 28.27 0.46
N PRO A 179 -6.96 29.11 0.23
CA PRO A 179 -6.17 29.67 1.32
C PRO A 179 -6.98 30.56 2.27
N ASP A 180 -8.06 31.19 1.77
CA ASP A 180 -8.94 32.07 2.54
C ASP A 180 -10.18 31.36 3.10
N MET A 181 -10.24 30.03 3.06
CA MET A 181 -11.37 29.28 3.58
C MET A 181 -11.48 29.42 5.09
N GLU A 182 -12.68 29.73 5.58
CA GLU A 182 -12.98 29.78 7.01
C GLU A 182 -12.61 28.46 7.69
N ILE A 183 -11.97 28.53 8.86
CA ILE A 183 -11.43 27.36 9.57
C ILE A 183 -12.47 26.26 9.80
N PHE A 184 -13.71 26.61 10.11
CA PHE A 184 -14.77 25.63 10.31
C PHE A 184 -15.09 24.86 9.01
N LYS A 185 -15.17 25.54 7.88
CA LYS A 185 -15.35 24.92 6.56
C LYS A 185 -14.15 24.09 6.13
N ALA A 186 -12.94 24.58 6.43
CA ALA A 186 -11.71 23.83 6.19
C ALA A 186 -11.68 22.49 6.95
N VAL A 187 -12.13 22.47 8.20
CA VAL A 187 -12.25 21.23 8.98
C VAL A 187 -13.26 20.27 8.34
N ILE A 188 -14.43 20.76 7.91
CA ILE A 188 -15.42 19.94 7.20
C ILE A 188 -14.84 19.38 5.91
N TYR A 189 -14.13 20.18 5.14
CA TYR A 189 -13.44 19.79 3.91
C TYR A 189 -12.49 18.61 4.15
N VAL A 190 -11.60 18.73 5.13
CA VAL A 190 -10.65 17.67 5.50
C VAL A 190 -11.36 16.42 6.00
N VAL A 191 -12.40 16.56 6.83
CA VAL A 191 -13.18 15.40 7.30
C VAL A 191 -13.84 14.67 6.14
N CYS A 192 -14.42 15.39 5.19
CA CYS A 192 -14.99 14.79 3.97
C CYS A 192 -13.93 14.06 3.15
N ALA A 193 -12.73 14.64 2.99
CA ALA A 193 -11.61 14.02 2.30
C ALA A 193 -11.16 12.74 2.99
N VAL A 194 -11.05 12.74 4.33
CA VAL A 194 -10.68 11.56 5.14
C VAL A 194 -11.71 10.44 4.98
N VAL A 195 -13.00 10.76 5.10
CA VAL A 195 -14.09 9.78 4.96
C VAL A 195 -14.11 9.21 3.54
N SER A 196 -13.98 10.06 2.55
CA SER A 196 -13.90 9.66 1.14
C SER A 196 -12.71 8.75 0.86
N GLY A 197 -11.53 9.13 1.34
CA GLY A 197 -10.31 8.31 1.23
C GLY A 197 -10.44 6.95 1.91
N LEU A 198 -11.01 6.92 3.12
CA LEU A 198 -11.28 5.67 3.83
C LEU A 198 -12.14 4.71 3.00
N VAL A 199 -13.23 5.22 2.40
CA VAL A 199 -14.21 4.39 1.68
C VAL A 199 -13.75 4.12 0.25
N LEU A 200 -13.51 5.17 -0.55
CA LEU A 200 -13.26 5.05 -1.98
C LEU A 200 -11.84 4.58 -2.29
N ALA A 201 -10.84 4.93 -1.47
CA ALA A 201 -9.50 4.39 -1.65
C ALA A 201 -9.25 3.16 -0.79
N GLY A 202 -9.54 3.21 0.50
CA GLY A 202 -9.22 2.15 1.45
C GLY A 202 -10.02 0.87 1.24
N VAL A 203 -11.36 0.96 1.42
CA VAL A 203 -12.24 -0.22 1.31
C VAL A 203 -12.24 -0.78 -0.11
N LEU A 204 -12.25 0.10 -1.13
CA LEU A 204 -12.23 -0.34 -2.52
C LEU A 204 -10.92 -1.05 -2.88
N SER A 205 -9.76 -0.54 -2.45
CA SER A 205 -8.46 -1.20 -2.67
C SER A 205 -8.39 -2.57 -2.02
N TRP A 206 -8.92 -2.72 -0.81
CA TRP A 206 -9.03 -4.02 -0.15
C TRP A 206 -9.93 -4.99 -0.94
N GLY A 207 -11.09 -4.52 -1.39
CA GLY A 207 -12.02 -5.30 -2.19
C GLY A 207 -11.42 -5.72 -3.54
N LEU A 208 -10.81 -4.78 -4.27
CA LEU A 208 -10.14 -5.03 -5.55
C LEU A 208 -9.00 -6.04 -5.41
N THR A 209 -8.15 -5.89 -4.39
CA THR A 209 -7.05 -6.84 -4.16
C THR A 209 -7.58 -8.24 -3.88
N ASN A 210 -8.63 -8.37 -3.07
CA ASN A 210 -9.25 -9.66 -2.81
C ASN A 210 -9.93 -10.27 -4.06
N ALA A 211 -10.55 -9.45 -4.88
CA ALA A 211 -11.12 -9.89 -6.14
C ALA A 211 -10.03 -10.38 -7.12
N LEU A 212 -8.96 -9.59 -7.30
CA LEU A 212 -7.82 -9.95 -8.15
C LEU A 212 -7.08 -11.19 -7.64
N ALA A 213 -6.97 -11.37 -6.32
CA ALA A 213 -6.38 -12.59 -5.74
C ALA A 213 -7.17 -13.84 -6.06
N LYS A 214 -8.50 -13.73 -6.25
CA LYS A 214 -9.36 -14.88 -6.66
C LYS A 214 -9.14 -15.30 -8.11
N THR A 215 -8.78 -14.38 -8.99
CA THR A 215 -8.50 -14.67 -10.41
C THR A 215 -7.14 -15.34 -10.64
N GLY A 216 -6.25 -15.36 -9.66
CA GLY A 216 -4.91 -15.92 -9.77
C GLY A 216 -3.88 -14.98 -10.42
N VAL A 217 -4.28 -13.81 -10.91
CA VAL A 217 -3.37 -12.82 -11.53
C VAL A 217 -2.29 -12.37 -10.56
N LEU A 218 -2.58 -12.34 -9.24
CA LEU A 218 -1.64 -11.95 -8.20
C LEU A 218 -0.77 -13.11 -7.67
N ALA A 219 -0.72 -14.25 -8.39
CA ALA A 219 -0.06 -15.46 -7.89
C ALA A 219 1.44 -15.27 -7.57
N SER A 220 2.10 -14.34 -8.25
CA SER A 220 3.51 -13.98 -8.06
C SER A 220 3.74 -12.90 -6.99
N LEU A 221 2.69 -12.24 -6.51
CA LEU A 221 2.76 -11.15 -5.52
C LEU A 221 2.50 -11.65 -4.11
N ALA A 222 2.98 -10.89 -3.13
CA ALA A 222 2.79 -11.19 -1.70
C ALA A 222 1.31 -11.29 -1.31
N SER A 223 0.45 -10.44 -1.87
CA SER A 223 -1.00 -10.46 -1.68
C SER A 223 -1.66 -11.73 -2.19
N GLY A 224 -1.23 -12.26 -3.33
CA GLY A 224 -1.76 -13.50 -3.89
C GLY A 224 -1.29 -14.76 -3.16
N VAL A 225 -0.07 -14.76 -2.64
CA VAL A 225 0.47 -15.86 -1.81
C VAL A 225 -0.35 -15.98 -0.53
N GLN A 226 -0.62 -14.87 0.16
CA GLN A 226 -1.43 -14.89 1.38
C GLN A 226 -2.86 -15.39 1.14
N ALA A 227 -3.49 -14.98 0.03
CA ALA A 227 -4.85 -15.44 -0.30
C ALA A 227 -4.93 -16.93 -0.56
N ARG A 228 -3.86 -17.57 -1.05
CA ARG A 228 -3.77 -19.03 -1.23
C ARG A 228 -3.61 -19.75 0.11
N THR A 229 -2.73 -19.26 0.98
CA THR A 229 -2.50 -19.86 2.31
C THR A 229 -3.75 -19.81 3.19
N ALA A 230 -4.61 -18.82 3.01
CA ALA A 230 -5.87 -18.71 3.76
C ALA A 230 -6.99 -19.65 3.27
N ARG A 231 -6.81 -20.30 2.12
CA ARG A 231 -7.80 -21.23 1.52
C ARG A 231 -7.46 -22.72 1.69
N GLY A 232 -6.22 -23.04 2.04
CA GLY A 232 -5.76 -24.42 2.29
C GLY A 232 -5.71 -24.71 3.78
#